data_e918db2fc5dde9414b9d50075a0e7683
#
_entry.id   e918db2fc5dde9414b9d50075a0e7683
#
_cell.length_a   1.000
_cell.length_b   1.000
_cell.length_c   1.000
_cell.angle_alpha   90.00
_cell.angle_beta   90.00
_cell.angle_gamma   90.00
#
_symmetry.space_group_name_H-M   'P 1'
#
loop_
_entity.id
_entity.type
_entity.pdbx_description
1 polymer ?
#
loop_
_entity_poly.entity_id
_entity_poly.type
_entity_poly.pdbx_seq_one_letter_code
_entity_poly.pdbx_strand_id
1 'polypeptide(L)'
;MVVVSDLPSALRLPKRHFNALDLSRLFAAVAVLFWHYLHFTMPPGINRAPTNFGTLEPLHGVFAALYDHGHLAVQYFWIVSGFVFAHVYLGDPAARERFWTARIARLWPLHLLTLVVVAALQALYVARVGRSFVFAPNDVTHFLLNLGLAHYWGFQSGMSFNGPSWSLSVEILAYAVFWTMLPMLRERRLGIAAALACGGAIAAIYAPGLGLWPCLGYFFGGTAAYFVLLRAWNWVWLLPVTAAIGLALAVRFDPEPQTIFPYGALWVVSLFALALTIDWFDRADRLAFGRKLGDASYGAYLWHFPIQLTIVLVLDRLPGGRELSQHWGILAIYLAAAIGAGFASHRWFERPAQRAVLAAAARLERGQGVPQPATPLSVSAIQPPPTTRSPA
;
A
#
# COMPACT_ATOMS: atom_id res chain seq x y z
N MET A 1 39.95 -3.28 7.05
CA MET A 1 39.62 -2.25 6.05
C MET A 1 39.15 -3.00 4.81
N VAL A 2 37.85 -3.34 4.74
CA VAL A 2 37.28 -4.05 3.61
C VAL A 2 36.87 -2.99 2.58
N VAL A 3 37.45 -3.08 1.40
CA VAL A 3 37.22 -2.16 0.29
C VAL A 3 35.77 -2.29 -0.16
N VAL A 4 35.00 -1.21 -0.02
CA VAL A 4 33.55 -1.10 -0.25
C VAL A 4 33.19 -1.06 -1.76
N SER A 5 34.14 -1.34 -2.67
CA SER A 5 33.96 -1.13 -4.11
C SER A 5 33.23 -2.22 -4.88
N ASP A 6 33.00 -3.43 -4.35
CA ASP A 6 32.53 -4.57 -5.15
C ASP A 6 31.13 -5.12 -4.79
N LEU A 7 30.38 -4.47 -3.89
CA LEU A 7 29.05 -4.91 -3.44
C LEU A 7 27.85 -4.53 -4.31
N PRO A 8 27.87 -3.55 -5.21
CA PRO A 8 26.63 -3.02 -5.78
C PRO A 8 25.94 -3.89 -6.84
N SER A 9 26.69 -4.63 -7.66
CA SER A 9 26.10 -5.38 -8.78
C SER A 9 25.49 -6.72 -8.37
N ALA A 10 26.07 -7.38 -7.38
CA ALA A 10 25.62 -8.69 -6.91
C ALA A 10 24.27 -8.70 -6.15
N LEU A 11 23.77 -7.52 -5.76
CA LEU A 11 22.51 -7.37 -5.01
C LEU A 11 21.39 -6.76 -5.85
N ARG A 12 21.51 -6.72 -7.17
CA ARG A 12 20.50 -6.19 -8.09
C ARG A 12 19.99 -7.24 -9.03
N LEU A 13 18.65 -7.33 -9.14
CA LEU A 13 18.03 -8.12 -10.20
C LEU A 13 18.28 -7.46 -11.58
N PRO A 14 18.37 -8.25 -12.67
CA PRO A 14 18.62 -7.73 -14.03
C PRO A 14 17.52 -6.77 -14.49
N LYS A 15 16.28 -7.00 -14.06
CA LYS A 15 15.13 -6.17 -14.42
C LYS A 15 15.10 -4.92 -13.54
N ARG A 16 15.08 -3.73 -14.17
CA ARG A 16 15.04 -2.44 -13.46
C ARG A 16 13.65 -2.05 -12.96
N HIS A 17 12.60 -2.47 -13.67
CA HIS A 17 11.21 -2.12 -13.38
C HIS A 17 10.34 -3.37 -13.42
N PHE A 18 9.37 -3.41 -12.51
CA PHE A 18 8.37 -4.47 -12.38
C PHE A 18 7.00 -3.88 -12.71
N ASN A 19 6.71 -3.79 -14.03
CA ASN A 19 5.53 -3.09 -14.56
C ASN A 19 4.21 -3.76 -14.15
N ALA A 20 4.20 -5.10 -14.06
CA ALA A 20 3.03 -5.83 -13.61
C ALA A 20 2.79 -5.67 -12.11
N LEU A 21 3.86 -5.57 -11.29
CA LEU A 21 3.73 -5.20 -9.88
C LEU A 21 3.17 -3.79 -9.72
N ASP A 22 3.59 -2.83 -10.55
CA ASP A 22 3.02 -1.47 -10.52
C ASP A 22 1.54 -1.49 -10.91
N LEU A 23 1.19 -2.20 -11.97
CA LEU A 23 -0.20 -2.35 -12.42
C LEU A 23 -1.07 -3.03 -11.36
N SER A 24 -0.57 -4.12 -10.75
CA SER A 24 -1.31 -4.86 -9.73
C SER A 24 -1.62 -4.04 -8.48
N ARG A 25 -0.81 -3.00 -8.18
CA ARG A 25 -1.10 -2.07 -7.08
C ARG A 25 -2.39 -1.28 -7.31
N LEU A 26 -2.70 -0.90 -8.55
CA LEU A 26 -3.99 -0.27 -8.84
C LEU A 26 -5.15 -1.25 -8.64
N PHE A 27 -5.01 -2.49 -9.12
CA PHE A 27 -6.03 -3.53 -8.88
C PHE A 27 -6.23 -3.79 -7.38
N ALA A 28 -5.15 -3.86 -6.61
CA ALA A 28 -5.22 -3.98 -5.16
C ALA A 28 -5.93 -2.76 -4.51
N ALA A 29 -5.65 -1.53 -4.96
CA ALA A 29 -6.37 -0.35 -4.48
C ALA A 29 -7.87 -0.44 -4.79
N VAL A 30 -8.24 -0.87 -6.01
CA VAL A 30 -9.65 -1.08 -6.38
C VAL A 30 -10.31 -2.16 -5.51
N ALA A 31 -9.62 -3.26 -5.20
CA ALA A 31 -10.14 -4.29 -4.28
C ALA A 31 -10.43 -3.71 -2.88
N VAL A 32 -9.55 -2.82 -2.37
CA VAL A 32 -9.82 -2.09 -1.10
C VAL A 32 -11.08 -1.23 -1.20
N LEU A 33 -11.31 -0.57 -2.34
CA LEU A 33 -12.51 0.25 -2.55
C LEU A 33 -13.78 -0.61 -2.48
N PHE A 34 -13.77 -1.78 -3.12
CA PHE A 34 -14.88 -2.73 -3.04
C PHE A 34 -15.12 -3.21 -1.60
N TRP A 35 -14.08 -3.63 -0.91
CA TRP A 35 -14.18 -4.04 0.50
C TRP A 35 -14.79 -2.95 1.39
N HIS A 36 -14.37 -1.69 1.23
CA HIS A 36 -14.91 -0.59 2.03
C HIS A 36 -16.27 -0.08 1.55
N TYR A 37 -16.84 -0.62 0.46
CA TYR A 37 -18.18 -0.25 -0.01
C TYR A 37 -19.25 -0.51 1.06
N LEU A 38 -19.03 -1.49 1.93
CA LEU A 38 -19.86 -1.80 3.09
C LEU A 38 -20.18 -0.58 3.97
N HIS A 39 -19.30 0.43 4.02
CA HIS A 39 -19.53 1.63 4.82
C HIS A 39 -20.77 2.43 4.40
N PHE A 40 -21.23 2.31 3.14
CA PHE A 40 -22.48 2.96 2.69
C PHE A 40 -23.69 2.43 3.46
N THR A 41 -23.68 1.18 3.89
CA THR A 41 -24.78 0.50 4.58
C THR A 41 -24.65 0.51 6.10
N MET A 42 -23.48 0.93 6.63
CA MET A 42 -23.24 0.94 8.06
C MET A 42 -24.06 2.02 8.78
N PRO A 43 -24.69 1.72 9.93
CA PRO A 43 -25.32 2.73 10.76
C PRO A 43 -24.31 3.76 11.27
N PRO A 44 -24.73 5.02 11.49
CA PRO A 44 -23.86 6.06 12.02
C PRO A 44 -23.20 5.68 13.35
N GLY A 45 -21.87 5.86 13.45
CA GLY A 45 -21.10 5.58 14.67
C GLY A 45 -20.88 4.10 14.97
N ILE A 46 -21.24 3.21 14.06
CA ILE A 46 -21.11 1.75 14.22
C ILE A 46 -20.22 1.22 13.11
N ASN A 47 -19.01 0.80 13.47
CA ASN A 47 -18.10 0.09 12.57
C ASN A 47 -18.40 -1.41 12.59
N ARG A 48 -19.59 -1.80 12.15
CA ARG A 48 -20.02 -3.19 12.04
C ARG A 48 -20.92 -3.37 10.83
N ALA A 49 -20.59 -4.34 9.99
CA ALA A 49 -21.39 -4.69 8.83
C ALA A 49 -22.78 -5.20 9.27
N PRO A 50 -23.85 -4.87 8.55
CA PRO A 50 -25.16 -5.50 8.71
C PRO A 50 -25.08 -7.01 8.47
N THR A 51 -25.98 -7.78 9.09
CA THR A 51 -26.04 -9.25 8.96
C THR A 51 -26.39 -9.73 7.53
N ASN A 52 -27.04 -8.87 6.73
CA ASN A 52 -27.42 -9.13 5.35
C ASN A 52 -26.51 -8.44 4.34
N PHE A 53 -25.26 -8.16 4.72
CA PHE A 53 -24.34 -7.34 3.98
C PHE A 53 -24.19 -7.77 2.50
N GLY A 54 -23.88 -9.04 2.22
CA GLY A 54 -23.66 -9.56 0.88
C GLY A 54 -24.86 -9.44 -0.10
N THR A 55 -26.07 -9.10 0.40
CA THR A 55 -27.25 -8.85 -0.45
C THR A 55 -27.46 -7.37 -0.77
N LEU A 56 -26.73 -6.47 -0.11
CA LEU A 56 -26.88 -5.02 -0.25
C LEU A 56 -25.87 -4.40 -1.21
N GLU A 57 -24.90 -5.16 -1.68
CA GLU A 57 -23.83 -4.68 -2.53
C GLU A 57 -24.22 -4.75 -4.01
N PRO A 58 -24.04 -3.65 -4.78
CA PRO A 58 -24.37 -3.66 -6.19
C PRO A 58 -23.51 -4.66 -6.96
N LEU A 59 -24.16 -5.45 -7.84
CA LEU A 59 -23.48 -6.45 -8.68
C LEU A 59 -22.66 -7.49 -7.87
N HIS A 60 -23.08 -7.81 -6.63
CA HIS A 60 -22.37 -8.76 -5.78
C HIS A 60 -22.08 -10.08 -6.50
N GLY A 61 -23.03 -10.66 -7.24
CA GLY A 61 -22.81 -11.91 -7.98
C GLY A 61 -21.64 -11.90 -8.97
N VAL A 62 -21.20 -10.70 -9.40
CA VAL A 62 -20.06 -10.54 -10.32
C VAL A 62 -18.78 -10.21 -9.55
N PHE A 63 -18.88 -9.40 -8.50
CA PHE A 63 -17.73 -8.84 -7.78
C PHE A 63 -17.56 -9.41 -6.36
N ALA A 64 -18.22 -10.51 -6.02
CA ALA A 64 -18.17 -11.14 -4.71
C ALA A 64 -16.74 -11.27 -4.17
N ALA A 65 -15.80 -11.78 -4.97
CA ALA A 65 -14.41 -11.93 -4.55
C ALA A 65 -13.74 -10.61 -4.14
N LEU A 66 -14.12 -9.47 -4.75
CA LEU A 66 -13.58 -8.16 -4.39
C LEU A 66 -14.23 -7.61 -3.11
N TYR A 67 -15.54 -7.86 -2.95
CA TYR A 67 -16.27 -7.47 -1.75
C TYR A 67 -15.84 -8.30 -0.53
N ASP A 68 -15.68 -9.61 -0.68
CA ASP A 68 -15.39 -10.52 0.42
C ASP A 68 -13.90 -10.55 0.80
N HIS A 69 -12.99 -10.45 -0.19
CA HIS A 69 -11.55 -10.62 0.01
C HIS A 69 -10.72 -9.36 -0.26
N GLY A 70 -11.34 -8.23 -0.60
CA GLY A 70 -10.63 -6.98 -0.91
C GLY A 70 -9.73 -6.47 0.21
N HIS A 71 -9.98 -6.85 1.47
CA HIS A 71 -9.12 -6.55 2.62
C HIS A 71 -7.70 -7.15 2.48
N LEU A 72 -7.53 -8.26 1.75
CA LEU A 72 -6.23 -8.90 1.49
C LEU A 72 -5.31 -8.02 0.64
N ALA A 73 -5.84 -7.02 -0.04
CA ALA A 73 -5.05 -6.07 -0.79
C ALA A 73 -4.08 -5.27 0.10
N VAL A 74 -4.39 -5.06 1.38
CA VAL A 74 -3.46 -4.42 2.33
C VAL A 74 -2.23 -5.29 2.53
N GLN A 75 -2.38 -6.59 2.74
CA GLN A 75 -1.29 -7.55 2.87
C GLN A 75 -0.49 -7.65 1.57
N TYR A 76 -1.19 -7.56 0.43
CA TYR A 76 -0.54 -7.51 -0.88
C TYR A 76 0.33 -6.25 -1.04
N PHE A 77 -0.11 -5.08 -0.59
CA PHE A 77 0.73 -3.89 -0.57
C PHE A 77 1.98 -4.08 0.28
N TRP A 78 1.88 -4.71 1.44
CA TRP A 78 3.04 -4.94 2.31
C TRP A 78 4.08 -5.88 1.69
N ILE A 79 3.67 -6.99 1.04
CA ILE A 79 4.62 -7.90 0.39
C ILE A 79 5.30 -7.23 -0.82
N VAL A 80 4.55 -6.46 -1.62
CA VAL A 80 5.09 -5.66 -2.73
C VAL A 80 6.06 -4.59 -2.20
N SER A 81 5.70 -3.89 -1.12
CA SER A 81 6.59 -2.89 -0.49
C SER A 81 7.91 -3.51 -0.06
N GLY A 82 7.89 -4.64 0.63
CA GLY A 82 9.10 -5.33 1.07
C GLY A 82 10.01 -5.74 -0.09
N PHE A 83 9.44 -6.25 -1.17
CA PHE A 83 10.16 -6.60 -2.39
C PHE A 83 10.80 -5.37 -3.07
N VAL A 84 10.01 -4.31 -3.25
CA VAL A 84 10.48 -3.06 -3.87
C VAL A 84 11.55 -2.37 -3.03
N PHE A 85 11.40 -2.38 -1.69
CA PHE A 85 12.41 -1.82 -0.80
C PHE A 85 13.74 -2.59 -0.89
N ALA A 86 13.68 -3.92 -0.94
CA ALA A 86 14.88 -4.72 -1.17
C ALA A 86 15.54 -4.35 -2.49
N HIS A 87 14.74 -4.23 -3.56
CA HIS A 87 15.24 -3.85 -4.90
C HIS A 87 15.90 -2.46 -4.92
N VAL A 88 15.31 -1.48 -4.25
CA VAL A 88 15.80 -0.09 -4.26
C VAL A 88 16.97 0.12 -3.32
N TYR A 89 16.90 -0.43 -2.08
CA TYR A 89 17.82 -0.04 -1.02
C TYR A 89 18.99 -0.98 -0.78
N LEU A 90 18.89 -2.27 -1.15
CA LEU A 90 19.99 -3.20 -0.90
C LEU A 90 21.22 -2.92 -1.77
N GLY A 91 21.01 -2.54 -3.02
CA GLY A 91 22.07 -2.29 -3.99
C GLY A 91 22.69 -0.88 -3.95
N ASP A 92 22.19 0.03 -3.10
CA ASP A 92 22.68 1.42 -3.00
C ASP A 92 22.92 1.82 -1.54
N PRO A 93 24.19 1.84 -1.07
CA PRO A 93 24.52 2.29 0.28
C PRO A 93 24.06 3.73 0.58
N ALA A 94 24.17 4.64 -0.38
CA ALA A 94 23.80 6.04 -0.21
C ALA A 94 22.27 6.24 -0.10
N ALA A 95 21.48 5.30 -0.59
CA ALA A 95 20.01 5.35 -0.45
C ALA A 95 19.54 5.27 1.00
N ARG A 96 20.34 4.67 1.92
CA ARG A 96 20.01 4.60 3.34
C ARG A 96 19.94 5.97 4.02
N GLU A 97 20.82 6.88 3.67
CA GLU A 97 20.87 8.23 4.26
C GLU A 97 19.61 9.03 3.90
N ARG A 98 19.11 8.84 2.69
CA ARG A 98 17.92 9.53 2.16
C ARG A 98 16.61 8.78 2.39
N PHE A 99 16.67 7.64 3.07
CA PHE A 99 15.51 6.75 3.25
C PHE A 99 14.30 7.47 3.84
N TRP A 100 14.47 8.05 5.03
CA TRP A 100 13.35 8.69 5.74
C TRP A 100 12.83 9.92 5.01
N THR A 101 13.72 10.75 4.48
CA THR A 101 13.33 11.93 3.69
C THR A 101 12.48 11.53 2.47
N ALA A 102 12.90 10.48 1.76
CA ALA A 102 12.15 9.98 0.61
C ALA A 102 10.79 9.39 1.00
N ARG A 103 10.69 8.68 2.14
CA ARG A 103 9.41 8.11 2.62
C ARG A 103 8.46 9.17 3.12
N ILE A 104 8.93 10.11 3.95
CA ILE A 104 8.13 11.24 4.42
C ILE A 104 7.62 12.06 3.24
N ALA A 105 8.50 12.42 2.29
CA ALA A 105 8.13 13.17 1.10
C ALA A 105 7.05 12.45 0.26
N ARG A 106 7.05 11.11 0.24
CA ARG A 106 6.09 10.31 -0.53
C ARG A 106 4.74 10.16 0.15
N LEU A 107 4.73 9.96 1.47
CA LEU A 107 3.53 9.52 2.19
C LEU A 107 2.81 10.67 2.90
N TRP A 108 3.57 11.49 3.61
CA TRP A 108 3.01 12.44 4.57
C TRP A 108 2.16 13.56 3.94
N PRO A 109 2.53 14.18 2.80
CA PRO A 109 1.76 15.31 2.28
C PRO A 109 0.32 14.95 1.93
N LEU A 110 0.09 13.86 1.21
CA LEU A 110 -1.27 13.45 0.84
C LEU A 110 -2.06 12.91 2.04
N HIS A 111 -1.38 12.18 2.95
CA HIS A 111 -2.00 11.75 4.20
C HIS A 111 -2.51 12.95 5.01
N LEU A 112 -1.70 13.99 5.18
CA LEU A 112 -2.10 15.22 5.88
C LEU A 112 -3.30 15.90 5.20
N LEU A 113 -3.27 16.04 3.88
CA LEU A 113 -4.37 16.65 3.14
C LEU A 113 -5.66 15.88 3.36
N THR A 114 -5.65 14.56 3.21
CA THR A 114 -6.84 13.73 3.40
C THR A 114 -7.29 13.67 4.87
N LEU A 115 -6.38 13.74 5.83
CA LEU A 115 -6.69 13.89 7.26
C LEU A 115 -7.51 15.15 7.53
N VAL A 116 -7.04 16.30 7.03
CA VAL A 116 -7.74 17.59 7.21
C VAL A 116 -9.11 17.57 6.53
N VAL A 117 -9.19 17.04 5.31
CA VAL A 117 -10.46 16.91 4.57
C VAL A 117 -11.45 16.02 5.33
N VAL A 118 -10.99 14.86 5.83
CA VAL A 118 -11.86 13.95 6.60
C VAL A 118 -12.26 14.58 7.93
N ALA A 119 -11.37 15.28 8.62
CA ALA A 119 -11.71 15.98 9.87
C ALA A 119 -12.86 16.99 9.65
N ALA A 120 -12.79 17.78 8.56
CA ALA A 120 -13.85 18.72 8.21
C ALA A 120 -15.16 17.99 7.82
N LEU A 121 -15.09 16.92 7.03
CA LEU A 121 -16.26 16.13 6.63
C LEU A 121 -16.91 15.42 7.83
N GLN A 122 -16.11 14.86 8.75
CA GLN A 122 -16.60 14.23 9.99
C GLN A 122 -17.29 15.26 10.89
N ALA A 123 -16.71 16.46 11.06
CA ALA A 123 -17.34 17.54 11.81
C ALA A 123 -18.69 17.93 11.21
N LEU A 124 -18.76 18.07 9.89
CA LEU A 124 -20.02 18.34 9.17
C LEU A 124 -21.04 17.20 9.34
N TYR A 125 -20.58 15.95 9.29
CA TYR A 125 -21.44 14.79 9.46
C TYR A 125 -22.00 14.72 10.90
N VAL A 126 -21.13 14.90 11.91
CA VAL A 126 -21.53 14.95 13.33
C VAL A 126 -22.52 16.07 13.59
N ALA A 127 -22.32 17.26 13.03
CA ALA A 127 -23.24 18.38 13.17
C ALA A 127 -24.66 18.09 12.63
N ARG A 128 -24.77 17.16 11.67
CA ARG A 128 -26.06 16.79 11.06
C ARG A 128 -26.71 15.57 11.67
N VAL A 129 -25.90 14.55 11.99
CA VAL A 129 -26.38 13.22 12.37
C VAL A 129 -26.22 12.95 13.86
N GLY A 130 -25.41 13.79 14.56
CA GLY A 130 -25.11 13.64 15.98
C GLY A 130 -24.08 12.56 16.31
N ARG A 131 -23.54 11.86 15.31
CA ARG A 131 -22.53 10.78 15.47
C ARG A 131 -21.55 10.81 14.30
N SER A 132 -20.34 10.27 14.51
CA SER A 132 -19.35 10.13 13.45
C SER A 132 -19.79 9.12 12.39
N PHE A 133 -19.30 9.29 11.16
CA PHE A 133 -19.45 8.27 10.12
C PHE A 133 -18.43 7.16 10.34
N VAL A 134 -18.88 5.93 10.49
CA VAL A 134 -18.12 4.69 10.69
C VAL A 134 -17.17 4.75 11.90
N PHE A 135 -16.14 5.58 11.87
CA PHE A 135 -15.09 5.64 12.89
C PHE A 135 -15.39 6.70 13.94
N ALA A 136 -15.50 6.30 15.21
CA ALA A 136 -15.99 7.15 16.28
C ALA A 136 -14.95 8.04 16.97
N PRO A 137 -13.71 7.62 17.25
CA PRO A 137 -12.76 8.46 18.02
C PRO A 137 -12.11 9.52 17.14
N ASN A 138 -12.81 10.67 16.93
CA ASN A 138 -12.31 11.79 16.13
C ASN A 138 -12.01 13.00 17.05
N ASP A 139 -11.21 12.77 18.09
CA ASP A 139 -10.77 13.77 19.07
C ASP A 139 -9.34 14.29 18.75
N VAL A 140 -8.87 15.24 19.56
CA VAL A 140 -7.56 15.87 19.39
C VAL A 140 -6.42 14.87 19.52
N THR A 141 -6.51 13.92 20.45
CA THR A 141 -5.47 12.88 20.64
C THR A 141 -5.32 12.05 19.40
N HIS A 142 -6.44 11.54 18.84
CA HIS A 142 -6.42 10.76 17.62
C HIS A 142 -5.98 11.60 16.40
N PHE A 143 -6.32 12.91 16.37
CA PHE A 143 -5.81 13.79 15.32
C PHE A 143 -4.28 13.90 15.35
N LEU A 144 -3.69 14.12 16.54
CA LEU A 144 -2.24 14.19 16.70
C LEU A 144 -1.55 12.86 16.37
N LEU A 145 -2.14 11.73 16.75
CA LEU A 145 -1.64 10.41 16.35
C LEU A 145 -1.66 10.23 14.82
N ASN A 146 -2.75 10.64 14.14
CA ASN A 146 -2.82 10.63 12.69
C ASN A 146 -1.80 11.57 12.06
N LEU A 147 -1.62 12.77 12.60
CA LEU A 147 -0.61 13.73 12.12
C LEU A 147 0.80 13.12 12.13
N GLY A 148 1.14 12.35 13.16
CA GLY A 148 2.41 11.63 13.30
C GLY A 148 2.48 10.29 12.59
N LEU A 149 1.45 9.85 11.85
CA LEU A 149 1.33 8.49 11.29
C LEU A 149 1.44 7.38 12.35
N ALA A 150 1.11 7.69 13.61
CA ALA A 150 1.19 6.78 14.75
C ALA A 150 -0.19 6.27 15.24
N HIS A 151 -1.22 6.49 14.44
CA HIS A 151 -2.62 6.26 14.79
C HIS A 151 -3.05 4.78 14.85
N TYR A 152 -2.11 3.83 14.66
CA TYR A 152 -2.36 2.40 14.86
C TYR A 152 -1.15 1.68 15.50
N TRP A 153 -0.48 2.37 16.45
CA TRP A 153 0.68 1.79 17.17
C TRP A 153 0.33 1.25 18.56
N GLY A 154 -0.95 1.17 18.91
CA GLY A 154 -1.41 0.71 20.21
C GLY A 154 -1.77 1.82 21.21
N PHE A 155 -1.61 3.09 20.84
CA PHE A 155 -1.97 4.26 21.67
C PHE A 155 -3.41 4.73 21.45
N GLN A 156 -4.06 4.24 20.40
CA GLN A 156 -5.42 4.62 20.00
C GLN A 156 -6.47 3.77 20.71
N SER A 157 -7.66 4.32 20.90
CA SER A 157 -8.83 3.58 21.37
C SER A 157 -9.68 2.97 20.24
N GLY A 158 -9.31 3.17 18.98
CA GLY A 158 -9.97 2.67 17.78
C GLY A 158 -9.48 3.35 16.51
N MET A 159 -9.99 2.93 15.35
CA MET A 159 -9.74 3.63 14.10
C MET A 159 -10.42 4.99 14.09
N SER A 160 -9.77 6.00 13.53
CA SER A 160 -10.21 7.39 13.58
C SER A 160 -10.01 8.10 12.23
N PHE A 161 -10.75 9.17 12.01
CA PHE A 161 -10.66 10.01 10.82
C PHE A 161 -10.68 9.21 9.51
N ASN A 162 -9.57 9.19 8.78
CA ASN A 162 -9.40 8.33 7.61
C ASN A 162 -9.01 6.91 8.06
N GLY A 163 -9.93 6.23 8.73
CA GLY A 163 -9.69 4.94 9.37
C GLY A 163 -8.95 3.91 8.49
N PRO A 164 -9.28 3.75 7.18
CA PRO A 164 -8.54 2.85 6.30
C PRO A 164 -7.03 3.10 6.24
N SER A 165 -6.54 4.30 6.57
CA SER A 165 -5.10 4.61 6.59
C SER A 165 -4.31 3.93 7.72
N TRP A 166 -4.97 3.15 8.59
CA TRP A 166 -4.33 2.39 9.67
C TRP A 166 -3.14 1.55 9.20
N SER A 167 -3.26 0.96 8.00
CA SER A 167 -2.21 0.11 7.43
C SER A 167 -0.94 0.89 7.12
N LEU A 168 -1.07 2.16 6.71
CA LEU A 168 0.05 3.07 6.48
C LEU A 168 0.81 3.37 7.78
N SER A 169 0.06 3.60 8.89
CA SER A 169 0.65 3.78 10.22
C SER A 169 1.51 2.60 10.63
N VAL A 170 1.02 1.38 10.42
CA VAL A 170 1.75 0.14 10.74
C VAL A 170 2.95 -0.05 9.79
N GLU A 171 2.80 0.30 8.53
CA GLU A 171 3.86 0.16 7.53
C GLU A 171 5.07 1.05 7.84
N ILE A 172 4.89 2.22 8.46
CA ILE A 172 6.00 3.05 8.96
C ILE A 172 6.87 2.31 9.99
N LEU A 173 6.27 1.50 10.86
CA LEU A 173 7.04 0.66 11.78
C LEU A 173 7.85 -0.42 11.04
N ALA A 174 7.25 -1.06 10.02
CA ALA A 174 7.99 -2.00 9.18
C ALA A 174 9.15 -1.32 8.44
N TYR A 175 8.97 -0.07 8.00
CA TYR A 175 10.05 0.74 7.42
C TYR A 175 11.18 1.01 8.43
N ALA A 176 10.85 1.30 9.68
CA ALA A 176 11.84 1.50 10.74
C ALA A 176 12.65 0.21 10.98
N VAL A 177 11.97 -0.94 11.06
CA VAL A 177 12.64 -2.24 11.19
C VAL A 177 13.52 -2.53 9.97
N PHE A 178 13.03 -2.28 8.75
CA PHE A 178 13.81 -2.48 7.53
C PHE A 178 15.07 -1.58 7.52
N TRP A 179 14.93 -0.30 7.84
CA TRP A 179 16.03 0.66 7.85
C TRP A 179 17.10 0.29 8.88
N THR A 180 16.71 -0.15 10.07
CA THR A 180 17.63 -0.61 11.11
C THR A 180 18.33 -1.90 10.71
N MET A 181 17.60 -2.85 10.09
CA MET A 181 18.13 -4.15 9.67
C MET A 181 18.90 -4.09 8.34
N LEU A 182 18.86 -2.98 7.61
CA LEU A 182 19.44 -2.86 6.27
C LEU A 182 20.93 -3.24 6.19
N PRO A 183 21.83 -2.88 7.15
CA PRO A 183 23.22 -3.36 7.14
C PRO A 183 23.31 -4.88 7.24
N MET A 184 22.55 -5.49 8.17
CA MET A 184 22.53 -6.94 8.37
C MET A 184 21.93 -7.69 7.20
N LEU A 185 20.89 -7.11 6.56
CA LEU A 185 20.30 -7.66 5.33
C LEU A 185 21.32 -7.69 4.19
N ARG A 186 22.20 -6.69 4.09
CA ARG A 186 23.27 -6.67 3.09
C ARG A 186 24.31 -7.76 3.32
N GLU A 187 24.62 -8.08 4.58
CA GLU A 187 25.62 -9.08 4.96
C GLU A 187 25.04 -10.51 4.95
N ARG A 188 23.96 -10.73 5.73
CA ARG A 188 23.36 -12.05 6.01
C ARG A 188 22.15 -12.39 5.18
N ARG A 189 21.68 -11.45 4.34
CA ARG A 189 20.73 -11.67 3.25
C ARG A 189 19.43 -12.42 3.66
N LEU A 190 19.18 -13.56 2.98
CA LEU A 190 17.92 -14.31 3.09
C LEU A 190 17.60 -14.76 4.52
N GLY A 191 18.60 -15.16 5.32
CA GLY A 191 18.35 -15.69 6.65
C GLY A 191 17.67 -14.68 7.59
N ILE A 192 18.11 -13.40 7.58
CA ILE A 192 17.49 -12.33 8.38
C ILE A 192 16.09 -12.01 7.85
N ALA A 193 15.93 -11.87 6.53
CA ALA A 193 14.61 -11.59 5.95
C ALA A 193 13.61 -12.72 6.25
N ALA A 194 14.03 -13.98 6.12
CA ALA A 194 13.20 -15.14 6.43
C ALA A 194 12.85 -15.21 7.93
N ALA A 195 13.82 -14.94 8.83
CA ALA A 195 13.56 -14.94 10.27
C ALA A 195 12.54 -13.86 10.67
N LEU A 196 12.64 -12.65 10.12
CA LEU A 196 11.68 -11.57 10.36
C LEU A 196 10.31 -11.88 9.76
N ALA A 197 10.25 -12.49 8.56
CA ALA A 197 9.00 -12.93 7.96
C ALA A 197 8.30 -14.01 8.79
N CYS A 198 9.03 -15.06 9.15
CA CYS A 198 8.50 -16.15 9.99
C CYS A 198 8.11 -15.66 11.39
N GLY A 199 8.95 -14.83 12.00
CA GLY A 199 8.66 -14.24 13.32
C GLY A 199 7.41 -13.38 13.31
N GLY A 200 7.23 -12.53 12.28
CA GLY A 200 6.02 -11.74 12.08
C GLY A 200 4.79 -12.61 11.85
N ALA A 201 4.90 -13.65 11.01
CA ALA A 201 3.82 -14.59 10.76
C ALA A 201 3.40 -15.37 12.01
N ILE A 202 4.36 -15.88 12.78
CA ILE A 202 4.10 -16.57 14.04
C ILE A 202 3.45 -15.61 15.05
N ALA A 203 4.01 -14.39 15.21
CA ALA A 203 3.45 -13.39 16.11
C ALA A 203 2.02 -12.99 15.72
N ALA A 204 1.70 -12.93 14.41
CA ALA A 204 0.34 -12.66 13.92
C ALA A 204 -0.68 -13.72 14.35
N ILE A 205 -0.26 -14.98 14.51
CA ILE A 205 -1.11 -16.08 14.99
C ILE A 205 -1.39 -15.95 16.48
N TYR A 206 -0.35 -15.66 17.29
CA TYR A 206 -0.44 -15.67 18.76
C TYR A 206 -0.80 -14.31 19.37
N ALA A 207 -0.63 -13.20 18.63
CA ALA A 207 -0.94 -11.84 19.08
C ALA A 207 -1.74 -11.08 18.01
N PRO A 208 -2.96 -11.50 17.64
CA PRO A 208 -3.70 -10.99 16.50
C PRO A 208 -4.14 -9.52 16.63
N GLY A 209 -4.08 -8.92 17.82
CA GLY A 209 -4.58 -7.56 18.07
C GLY A 209 -3.75 -6.42 17.47
N LEU A 210 -2.50 -6.68 17.04
CA LEU A 210 -1.60 -5.68 16.47
C LEU A 210 -1.39 -5.95 14.99
N GLY A 211 -1.87 -5.06 14.13
CA GLY A 211 -1.62 -5.11 12.67
C GLY A 211 -0.15 -5.11 12.26
N LEU A 212 0.76 -4.80 13.20
CA LEU A 212 2.20 -4.81 13.01
C LEU A 212 2.75 -6.20 12.62
N TRP A 213 2.31 -7.25 13.31
CA TRP A 213 2.88 -8.59 13.10
C TRP A 213 2.61 -9.14 11.70
N PRO A 214 1.37 -9.13 11.18
CA PRO A 214 1.15 -9.52 9.80
C PRO A 214 1.86 -8.58 8.81
N CYS A 215 1.96 -7.28 9.10
CA CYS A 215 2.72 -6.35 8.27
C CYS A 215 4.19 -6.76 8.15
N LEU A 216 4.87 -7.06 9.27
CA LEU A 216 6.25 -7.54 9.26
C LEU A 216 6.38 -8.87 8.50
N GLY A 217 5.45 -9.80 8.72
CA GLY A 217 5.41 -11.09 8.02
C GLY A 217 5.39 -10.94 6.50
N TYR A 218 4.45 -10.17 5.98
CA TYR A 218 4.33 -9.94 4.54
C TYR A 218 5.45 -9.07 3.98
N PHE A 219 5.82 -8.00 4.65
CA PHE A 219 6.88 -7.10 4.20
C PHE A 219 8.22 -7.83 4.07
N PHE A 220 8.63 -8.55 5.12
CA PHE A 220 9.88 -9.32 5.07
C PHE A 220 9.76 -10.59 4.22
N GLY A 221 8.55 -11.12 4.03
CA GLY A 221 8.26 -12.14 3.01
C GLY A 221 8.60 -11.66 1.60
N GLY A 222 8.20 -10.44 1.26
CA GLY A 222 8.59 -9.78 0.00
C GLY A 222 10.09 -9.54 -0.11
N THR A 223 10.73 -9.09 0.98
CA THR A 223 12.20 -8.94 1.07
C THR A 223 12.90 -10.28 0.86
N ALA A 224 12.42 -11.36 1.48
CA ALA A 224 12.96 -12.71 1.31
C ALA A 224 12.79 -13.22 -0.13
N ALA A 225 11.62 -12.98 -0.74
CA ALA A 225 11.38 -13.33 -2.14
C ALA A 225 12.38 -12.64 -3.08
N TYR A 226 12.72 -11.37 -2.81
CA TYR A 226 13.77 -10.67 -3.56
C TYR A 226 15.12 -11.41 -3.50
N PHE A 227 15.54 -11.85 -2.31
CA PHE A 227 16.78 -12.60 -2.15
C PHE A 227 16.75 -13.99 -2.79
N VAL A 228 15.61 -14.66 -2.76
CA VAL A 228 15.43 -15.93 -3.46
C VAL A 228 15.61 -15.73 -4.96
N LEU A 229 14.99 -14.72 -5.56
CA LEU A 229 15.13 -14.41 -6.97
C LEU A 229 16.55 -13.99 -7.36
N LEU A 230 17.27 -13.26 -6.49
CA LEU A 230 18.69 -12.92 -6.72
C LEU A 230 19.57 -14.17 -6.88
N ARG A 231 19.30 -15.21 -6.10
CA ARG A 231 20.09 -16.46 -6.11
C ARG A 231 19.64 -17.44 -7.17
N ALA A 232 18.35 -17.46 -7.41
CA ALA A 232 17.68 -18.48 -8.21
C ALA A 232 16.97 -17.88 -9.43
N TRP A 233 17.55 -16.82 -10.05
CA TRP A 233 16.96 -16.18 -11.21
C TRP A 233 16.65 -17.14 -12.35
N ASN A 234 17.46 -18.18 -12.51
CA ASN A 234 17.22 -19.22 -13.51
C ASN A 234 16.03 -20.13 -13.19
N TRP A 235 15.54 -20.12 -11.94
CA TRP A 235 14.39 -20.91 -11.48
C TRP A 235 13.10 -20.10 -11.40
N VAL A 236 13.08 -18.90 -11.94
CA VAL A 236 11.92 -18.00 -11.93
C VAL A 236 10.70 -18.62 -12.64
N TRP A 237 10.91 -19.60 -13.51
CA TRP A 237 9.86 -20.39 -14.14
C TRP A 237 9.00 -21.19 -13.14
N LEU A 238 9.45 -21.36 -11.90
CA LEU A 238 8.64 -21.95 -10.81
C LEU A 238 7.58 -20.98 -10.28
N LEU A 239 7.69 -19.67 -10.52
CA LEU A 239 6.69 -18.69 -10.06
C LEU A 239 5.28 -18.99 -10.58
N PRO A 240 5.04 -19.28 -11.88
CA PRO A 240 3.70 -19.63 -12.34
C PRO A 240 3.17 -20.91 -11.69
N VAL A 241 4.02 -21.90 -11.42
CA VAL A 241 3.64 -23.12 -10.71
C VAL A 241 3.24 -22.80 -9.27
N THR A 242 4.04 -21.99 -8.56
CA THR A 242 3.73 -21.54 -7.20
C THR A 242 2.43 -20.76 -7.16
N ALA A 243 2.21 -19.86 -8.13
CA ALA A 243 0.98 -19.08 -8.22
C ALA A 243 -0.24 -19.99 -8.46
N ALA A 244 -0.15 -20.93 -9.41
CA ALA A 244 -1.24 -21.84 -9.76
C ALA A 244 -1.61 -22.77 -8.58
N ILE A 245 -0.62 -23.40 -7.96
CA ILE A 245 -0.85 -24.28 -6.79
C ILE A 245 -1.44 -23.47 -5.64
N GLY A 246 -0.86 -22.32 -5.32
CA GLY A 246 -1.33 -21.48 -4.22
C GLY A 246 -2.75 -20.98 -4.43
N LEU A 247 -3.13 -20.55 -5.65
CA LEU A 247 -4.51 -20.16 -5.99
C LEU A 247 -5.47 -21.34 -5.89
N ALA A 248 -5.09 -22.52 -6.39
CA ALA A 248 -5.90 -23.73 -6.29
C ALA A 248 -6.17 -24.12 -4.81
N LEU A 249 -5.13 -24.04 -3.96
CA LEU A 249 -5.25 -24.27 -2.53
C LEU A 249 -6.09 -23.18 -1.86
N ALA A 250 -5.91 -21.92 -2.20
CA ALA A 250 -6.68 -20.81 -1.66
C ALA A 250 -8.18 -21.00 -1.94
N VAL A 251 -8.54 -21.31 -3.19
CA VAL A 251 -9.95 -21.60 -3.58
C VAL A 251 -10.49 -22.84 -2.89
N ARG A 252 -9.65 -23.89 -2.73
CA ARG A 252 -10.10 -25.18 -2.12
C ARG A 252 -10.35 -25.09 -0.62
N PHE A 253 -9.57 -24.27 0.07
CA PHE A 253 -9.54 -24.15 1.53
C PHE A 253 -10.03 -22.80 2.04
N ASP A 254 -10.67 -22.00 1.18
CA ASP A 254 -11.20 -20.70 1.56
C ASP A 254 -12.36 -20.89 2.58
N PRO A 255 -12.07 -20.80 3.89
CA PRO A 255 -13.08 -20.88 4.91
C PRO A 255 -13.47 -19.46 5.24
N GLU A 256 -14.62 -19.06 5.18
CA GLU A 256 -15.13 -17.79 5.69
C GLU A 256 -14.25 -16.52 5.50
N PRO A 257 -14.77 -15.42 4.95
CA PRO A 257 -14.03 -14.20 4.59
C PRO A 257 -13.21 -13.53 5.72
N GLN A 258 -13.35 -13.98 6.95
CA GLN A 258 -12.78 -13.33 8.13
C GLN A 258 -11.45 -13.95 8.62
N THR A 259 -11.02 -15.08 8.07
CA THR A 259 -9.75 -15.71 8.46
C THR A 259 -8.56 -15.13 7.70
N ILE A 260 -8.03 -14.03 8.23
CA ILE A 260 -6.92 -13.25 7.61
C ILE A 260 -5.62 -14.06 7.51
N PHE A 261 -5.38 -15.03 8.38
CA PHE A 261 -4.16 -15.83 8.45
C PHE A 261 -4.48 -17.24 9.00
N PRO A 262 -4.01 -18.34 8.40
CA PRO A 262 -3.01 -18.46 7.31
C PRO A 262 -3.57 -18.44 5.88
N TYR A 263 -4.87 -18.57 5.67
CA TYR A 263 -5.47 -18.77 4.34
C TYR A 263 -5.35 -17.54 3.44
N GLY A 264 -5.48 -16.34 4.00
CA GLY A 264 -5.22 -15.09 3.27
C GLY A 264 -3.80 -15.00 2.71
N ALA A 265 -2.83 -15.66 3.34
CA ALA A 265 -1.46 -15.72 2.85
C ALA A 265 -1.35 -16.47 1.51
N LEU A 266 -2.15 -17.51 1.29
CA LEU A 266 -2.17 -18.24 0.02
C LEU A 266 -2.59 -17.33 -1.13
N TRP A 267 -3.65 -16.54 -0.95
CA TRP A 267 -4.10 -15.55 -1.92
C TRP A 267 -3.02 -14.51 -2.21
N VAL A 268 -2.49 -13.88 -1.17
CA VAL A 268 -1.52 -12.78 -1.27
C VAL A 268 -0.24 -13.24 -1.96
N VAL A 269 0.35 -14.35 -1.51
CA VAL A 269 1.59 -14.90 -2.07
C VAL A 269 1.39 -15.36 -3.51
N SER A 270 0.25 -15.97 -3.82
CA SER A 270 -0.06 -16.45 -5.16
C SER A 270 -0.25 -15.30 -6.16
N LEU A 271 -1.00 -14.26 -5.78
CA LEU A 271 -1.19 -13.07 -6.62
C LEU A 271 0.13 -12.31 -6.82
N PHE A 272 0.98 -12.26 -5.78
CA PHE A 272 2.31 -11.67 -5.88
C PHE A 272 3.22 -12.48 -6.83
N ALA A 273 3.24 -13.82 -6.71
CA ALA A 273 3.97 -14.70 -7.62
C ALA A 273 3.45 -14.60 -9.06
N LEU A 274 2.14 -14.46 -9.26
CA LEU A 274 1.53 -14.23 -10.56
C LEU A 274 2.00 -12.90 -11.19
N ALA A 275 2.00 -11.81 -10.42
CA ALA A 275 2.48 -10.52 -10.90
C ALA A 275 3.96 -10.57 -11.29
N LEU A 276 4.81 -11.23 -10.49
CA LEU A 276 6.23 -11.45 -10.84
C LEU A 276 6.38 -12.34 -12.09
N THR A 277 5.51 -13.32 -12.26
CA THR A 277 5.48 -14.17 -13.47
C THR A 277 5.17 -13.33 -14.71
N ILE A 278 4.15 -12.49 -14.64
CA ILE A 278 3.78 -11.60 -15.75
C ILE A 278 4.94 -10.64 -16.06
N ASP A 279 5.57 -10.07 -15.05
CA ASP A 279 6.76 -9.24 -15.22
C ASP A 279 7.93 -9.99 -15.88
N TRP A 280 8.12 -11.25 -15.53
CA TRP A 280 9.15 -12.08 -16.16
C TRP A 280 8.93 -12.28 -17.65
N PHE A 281 7.67 -12.52 -18.07
CA PHE A 281 7.31 -12.70 -19.47
C PHE A 281 7.22 -11.38 -20.25
N ASP A 282 7.05 -10.24 -19.57
CA ASP A 282 7.05 -8.90 -20.21
C ASP A 282 8.46 -8.41 -20.51
N ARG A 283 9.16 -9.15 -21.39
CA ARG A 283 10.53 -8.79 -21.82
C ARG A 283 10.57 -7.55 -22.71
N ALA A 284 9.48 -7.22 -23.38
CA ALA A 284 9.36 -6.11 -24.30
C ALA A 284 8.79 -4.86 -23.64
N ASP A 285 8.67 -4.82 -22.30
CA ASP A 285 8.09 -3.71 -21.51
C ASP A 285 6.70 -3.26 -22.03
N ARG A 286 5.88 -4.20 -22.53
CA ARG A 286 4.53 -3.93 -23.05
C ARG A 286 3.61 -3.37 -21.97
N LEU A 287 3.87 -3.73 -20.71
CA LEU A 287 3.16 -3.24 -19.53
C LEU A 287 3.72 -1.93 -18.96
N ALA A 288 4.58 -1.21 -19.70
CA ALA A 288 5.15 0.05 -19.22
C ALA A 288 4.11 1.13 -18.83
N PHE A 289 2.89 1.05 -19.39
CA PHE A 289 1.75 1.88 -18.97
C PHE A 289 1.32 1.62 -17.52
N GLY A 290 1.56 0.41 -16.99
CA GLY A 290 1.24 0.01 -15.63
C GLY A 290 1.88 0.90 -14.57
N ARG A 291 3.06 1.47 -14.85
CA ARG A 291 3.70 2.45 -13.96
C ARG A 291 2.84 3.68 -13.70
N LYS A 292 2.26 4.25 -14.76
CA LYS A 292 1.37 5.43 -14.62
C LYS A 292 0.10 5.09 -13.85
N LEU A 293 -0.41 3.88 -14.02
CA LEU A 293 -1.60 3.39 -13.32
C LEU A 293 -1.27 3.09 -11.85
N GLY A 294 -0.14 2.44 -11.57
CA GLY A 294 0.33 2.17 -10.22
C GLY A 294 0.60 3.43 -9.39
N ASP A 295 1.03 4.52 -10.05
CA ASP A 295 1.25 5.82 -9.40
C ASP A 295 -0.03 6.38 -8.74
N ALA A 296 -1.20 6.12 -9.33
CA ALA A 296 -2.49 6.58 -8.79
C ALA A 296 -3.00 5.75 -7.61
N SER A 297 -2.47 4.55 -7.37
CA SER A 297 -2.97 3.61 -6.37
C SER A 297 -2.97 4.18 -4.96
N TYR A 298 -1.92 4.91 -4.57
CA TYR A 298 -1.80 5.55 -3.26
C TYR A 298 -2.85 6.65 -3.06
N GLY A 299 -3.01 7.51 -4.07
CA GLY A 299 -4.04 8.55 -4.05
C GLY A 299 -5.45 7.96 -3.99
N ALA A 300 -5.76 6.98 -4.84
CA ALA A 300 -7.06 6.31 -4.81
C ALA A 300 -7.35 5.68 -3.44
N TYR A 301 -6.34 5.04 -2.83
CA TYR A 301 -6.43 4.47 -1.49
C TYR A 301 -6.71 5.53 -0.41
N LEU A 302 -6.10 6.70 -0.44
CA LEU A 302 -6.33 7.73 0.59
C LEU A 302 -7.63 8.53 0.35
N TRP A 303 -8.04 8.73 -0.90
CA TRP A 303 -9.23 9.49 -1.24
C TRP A 303 -10.53 8.70 -1.15
N HIS A 304 -10.51 7.36 -1.15
CA HIS A 304 -11.76 6.60 -1.19
C HIS A 304 -12.69 6.88 0.00
N PHE A 305 -12.18 6.98 1.22
CA PHE A 305 -12.99 7.22 2.40
C PHE A 305 -13.57 8.65 2.46
N PRO A 306 -12.80 9.75 2.25
CA PRO A 306 -13.38 11.09 2.15
C PRO A 306 -14.41 11.23 1.01
N ILE A 307 -14.21 10.58 -0.13
CA ILE A 307 -15.18 10.56 -1.24
C ILE A 307 -16.44 9.81 -0.81
N GLN A 308 -16.30 8.66 -0.16
CA GLN A 308 -17.41 7.88 0.37
C GLN A 308 -18.25 8.69 1.36
N LEU A 309 -17.61 9.36 2.33
CA LEU A 309 -18.30 10.23 3.28
C LEU A 309 -18.99 11.40 2.57
N THR A 310 -18.39 11.98 1.53
CA THR A 310 -19.02 13.03 0.72
C THR A 310 -20.27 12.52 0.02
N ILE A 311 -20.20 11.32 -0.61
CA ILE A 311 -21.35 10.69 -1.26
C ILE A 311 -22.45 10.43 -0.23
N VAL A 312 -22.13 9.90 0.94
CA VAL A 312 -23.10 9.66 2.01
C VAL A 312 -23.79 10.95 2.46
N LEU A 313 -23.04 12.05 2.61
CA LEU A 313 -23.61 13.36 2.96
C LEU A 313 -24.60 13.89 1.90
N VAL A 314 -24.44 13.47 0.64
CA VAL A 314 -25.36 13.79 -0.45
C VAL A 314 -26.56 12.84 -0.41
N LEU A 315 -26.32 11.53 -0.33
CA LEU A 315 -27.37 10.51 -0.31
C LEU A 315 -28.36 10.73 0.85
N ASP A 316 -27.86 11.07 2.04
CA ASP A 316 -28.70 11.34 3.23
C ASP A 316 -29.69 12.55 3.04
N ARG A 317 -29.59 13.28 1.90
CA ARG A 317 -30.50 14.38 1.52
C ARG A 317 -31.48 14.03 0.41
N LEU A 318 -31.28 12.90 -0.24
CA LEU A 318 -32.07 12.49 -1.40
C LEU A 318 -33.22 11.56 -0.96
N PRO A 319 -34.36 11.58 -1.68
CA PRO A 319 -35.35 10.53 -1.54
C PRO A 319 -34.72 9.16 -1.80
N GLY A 320 -35.00 8.17 -0.93
CA GLY A 320 -34.37 6.85 -0.97
C GLY A 320 -33.07 6.76 -0.17
N GLY A 321 -32.44 7.90 0.20
CA GLY A 321 -31.31 7.93 1.13
C GLY A 321 -30.18 6.99 0.72
N ARG A 322 -29.65 6.25 1.70
CA ARG A 322 -28.53 5.31 1.49
C ARG A 322 -28.92 4.04 0.72
N GLU A 323 -30.20 3.72 0.58
CA GLU A 323 -30.64 2.60 -0.27
C GLU A 323 -30.19 2.78 -1.73
N LEU A 324 -30.05 4.04 -2.18
CA LEU A 324 -29.47 4.34 -3.49
C LEU A 324 -28.06 3.78 -3.70
N SER A 325 -27.31 3.53 -2.62
CA SER A 325 -25.98 2.90 -2.73
C SER A 325 -26.02 1.45 -3.21
N GLN A 326 -27.19 0.79 -3.17
CA GLN A 326 -27.38 -0.54 -3.74
C GLN A 326 -27.43 -0.52 -5.27
N HIS A 327 -27.54 0.67 -5.88
CA HIS A 327 -27.56 0.81 -7.33
C HIS A 327 -26.13 0.89 -7.89
N TRP A 328 -25.86 0.12 -8.95
CA TRP A 328 -24.55 0.07 -9.62
C TRP A 328 -24.01 1.44 -10.05
N GLY A 329 -24.89 2.41 -10.34
CA GLY A 329 -24.50 3.78 -10.68
C GLY A 329 -23.71 4.49 -9.57
N ILE A 330 -24.07 4.26 -8.30
CA ILE A 330 -23.34 4.83 -7.15
C ILE A 330 -21.97 4.14 -7.01
N LEU A 331 -21.89 2.82 -7.21
CA LEU A 331 -20.63 2.11 -7.28
C LEU A 331 -19.71 2.69 -8.36
N ALA A 332 -20.23 2.88 -9.57
CA ALA A 332 -19.48 3.45 -10.69
C ALA A 332 -18.98 4.87 -10.39
N ILE A 333 -19.81 5.73 -9.82
CA ILE A 333 -19.45 7.10 -9.41
C ILE A 333 -18.35 7.04 -8.34
N TYR A 334 -18.51 6.21 -7.32
CA TYR A 334 -17.53 6.06 -6.25
C TYR A 334 -16.17 5.61 -6.77
N LEU A 335 -16.13 4.54 -7.58
CA LEU A 335 -14.87 4.03 -8.16
C LEU A 335 -14.22 5.06 -9.08
N ALA A 336 -14.99 5.68 -9.98
CA ALA A 336 -14.50 6.69 -10.91
C ALA A 336 -13.95 7.92 -10.16
N ALA A 337 -14.66 8.39 -9.12
CA ALA A 337 -14.23 9.52 -8.31
C ALA A 337 -12.95 9.21 -7.53
N ALA A 338 -12.85 8.03 -6.89
CA ALA A 338 -11.67 7.65 -6.10
C ALA A 338 -10.44 7.44 -6.99
N ILE A 339 -10.59 6.74 -8.12
CA ILE A 339 -9.49 6.52 -9.07
C ILE A 339 -9.10 7.86 -9.73
N GLY A 340 -10.07 8.66 -10.16
CA GLY A 340 -9.83 9.99 -10.74
C GLY A 340 -9.12 10.93 -9.76
N ALA A 341 -9.53 10.95 -8.49
CA ALA A 341 -8.84 11.69 -7.44
C ALA A 341 -7.40 11.18 -7.22
N GLY A 342 -7.18 9.86 -7.34
CA GLY A 342 -5.85 9.27 -7.30
C GLY A 342 -4.92 9.82 -8.39
N PHE A 343 -5.38 9.85 -9.64
CA PHE A 343 -4.61 10.45 -10.76
C PHE A 343 -4.41 11.95 -10.58
N ALA A 344 -5.47 12.66 -10.21
CA ALA A 344 -5.44 14.10 -9.99
C ALA A 344 -4.45 14.49 -8.89
N SER A 345 -4.58 13.86 -7.71
CA SER A 345 -3.68 14.14 -6.58
C SER A 345 -2.23 13.78 -6.90
N HIS A 346 -1.99 12.65 -7.57
CA HIS A 346 -0.63 12.27 -7.97
C HIS A 346 0.02 13.35 -8.86
N ARG A 347 -0.70 13.83 -9.88
CA ARG A 347 -0.18 14.81 -10.83
C ARG A 347 -0.01 16.21 -10.23
N TRP A 348 -1.05 16.70 -9.51
CA TRP A 348 -1.13 18.11 -9.14
C TRP A 348 -0.72 18.39 -7.69
N PHE A 349 -0.70 17.39 -6.82
CA PHE A 349 -0.39 17.56 -5.41
C PHE A 349 0.82 16.74 -4.96
N GLU A 350 0.78 15.40 -5.10
CA GLU A 350 1.82 14.52 -4.55
C GLU A 350 3.21 14.80 -5.14
N ARG A 351 3.32 14.82 -6.47
CA ARG A 351 4.62 15.09 -7.14
C ARG A 351 5.19 16.48 -6.82
N PRO A 352 4.41 17.58 -6.87
CA PRO A 352 4.90 18.90 -6.44
C PRO A 352 5.31 18.92 -4.96
N ALA A 353 4.49 18.39 -4.06
CA ALA A 353 4.77 18.34 -2.62
C ALA A 353 6.04 17.51 -2.32
N GLN A 354 6.17 16.34 -2.95
CA GLN A 354 7.36 15.49 -2.82
C GLN A 354 8.64 16.25 -3.24
N ARG A 355 8.60 16.94 -4.39
CA ARG A 355 9.73 17.74 -4.86
C ARG A 355 10.08 18.87 -3.90
N ALA A 356 9.07 19.55 -3.34
CA ALA A 356 9.26 20.61 -2.36
C ALA A 356 9.92 20.12 -1.08
N VAL A 357 9.46 18.99 -0.53
CA VAL A 357 10.05 18.38 0.67
C VAL A 357 11.51 17.95 0.42
N LEU A 358 11.78 17.29 -0.71
CA LEU A 358 13.15 16.88 -1.06
C LEU A 358 14.07 18.06 -1.28
N ALA A 359 13.59 19.14 -1.92
CA ALA A 359 14.37 20.37 -2.13
C ALA A 359 14.66 21.09 -0.79
N ALA A 360 13.69 21.13 0.13
CA ALA A 360 13.89 21.69 1.46
C ALA A 360 14.94 20.93 2.26
N ALA A 361 14.86 19.60 2.27
CA ALA A 361 15.86 18.74 2.93
C ALA A 361 17.27 18.97 2.37
N ALA A 362 17.42 19.00 1.05
CA ALA A 362 18.71 19.26 0.39
C ALA A 362 19.27 20.67 0.68
N ARG A 363 18.42 21.66 0.96
CA ARG A 363 18.88 23.00 1.39
C ARG A 363 19.41 22.97 2.83
N LEU A 364 18.73 22.26 3.72
CA LEU A 364 19.16 22.11 5.12
C LEU A 364 20.50 21.38 5.20
N GLU A 365 20.71 20.32 4.45
CA GLU A 365 21.97 19.58 4.38
C GLU A 365 23.14 20.48 3.89
N ARG A 366 22.90 21.30 2.88
CA ARG A 366 23.90 22.29 2.38
C ARG A 366 24.22 23.37 3.40
N GLY A 367 23.22 23.84 4.14
CA GLY A 367 23.41 24.84 5.20
C GLY A 367 24.20 24.34 6.40
N GLN A 368 24.25 23.00 6.60
CA GLN A 368 25.01 22.34 7.66
C GLN A 368 26.41 21.92 7.25
N GLY A 369 26.88 22.25 6.04
CA GLY A 369 28.22 21.92 5.55
C GLY A 369 28.48 20.43 5.30
N VAL A 370 27.43 19.62 5.18
CA VAL A 370 27.54 18.18 4.90
C VAL A 370 28.01 17.99 3.45
N PRO A 371 29.11 17.23 3.19
CA PRO A 371 29.58 16.94 1.85
C PRO A 371 28.49 16.21 1.04
N GLN A 372 28.17 16.70 -0.14
CA GLN A 372 27.17 16.05 -0.99
C GLN A 372 27.68 14.72 -1.53
N PRO A 373 26.87 13.65 -1.51
CA PRO A 373 27.13 12.47 -2.34
C PRO A 373 27.08 12.89 -3.82
N ALA A 374 27.99 12.35 -4.62
CA ALA A 374 28.33 12.78 -5.99
C ALA A 374 27.19 12.68 -7.03
N THR A 375 25.99 12.27 -6.65
CA THR A 375 24.85 12.21 -7.59
C THR A 375 23.56 12.59 -6.88
N PRO A 376 22.84 13.64 -7.29
CA PRO A 376 21.48 13.87 -6.83
C PRO A 376 20.61 12.69 -7.29
N LEU A 377 19.77 12.14 -6.39
CA LEU A 377 18.65 11.32 -6.82
C LEU A 377 17.79 12.20 -7.72
N SER A 378 17.98 12.06 -9.03
CA SER A 378 17.00 12.61 -9.95
C SER A 378 15.68 11.96 -9.62
N VAL A 379 14.60 12.74 -9.61
CA VAL A 379 13.22 12.22 -9.58
C VAL A 379 13.02 11.21 -10.71
N SER A 380 13.93 11.16 -11.69
CA SER A 380 14.07 10.17 -12.76
C SER A 380 14.70 8.83 -12.34
N ALA A 381 15.17 8.64 -11.12
CA ALA A 381 15.46 7.26 -10.65
C ALA A 381 14.14 6.45 -10.49
N ILE A 382 13.01 7.15 -10.53
CA ILE A 382 11.66 6.63 -10.74
C ILE A 382 11.20 6.85 -12.20
N GLN A 383 11.95 7.63 -13.03
CA GLN A 383 11.70 7.84 -14.46
C GLN A 383 12.84 7.27 -15.30
N PRO A 384 12.56 6.61 -16.43
CA PRO A 384 13.60 6.12 -17.33
C PRO A 384 14.37 7.31 -17.95
N PRO A 385 15.65 7.12 -18.30
CA PRO A 385 16.37 8.07 -19.14
C PRO A 385 15.66 8.21 -20.50
N PRO A 386 15.75 9.37 -21.16
CA PRO A 386 15.21 9.55 -22.50
C PRO A 386 15.82 8.50 -23.44
N THR A 387 14.97 7.87 -24.23
CA THR A 387 15.40 6.95 -25.28
C THR A 387 16.27 7.70 -26.27
N THR A 388 17.57 7.46 -26.25
CA THR A 388 18.44 7.80 -27.38
C THR A 388 18.02 6.92 -28.55
N ARG A 389 17.34 7.50 -29.53
CA ARG A 389 17.20 6.89 -30.86
C ARG A 389 18.61 6.73 -31.43
N SER A 390 19.02 5.50 -31.67
CA SER A 390 20.17 5.21 -32.52
C SER A 390 19.78 5.55 -33.96
N PRO A 391 20.60 6.28 -34.72
CA PRO A 391 20.31 6.48 -36.12
C PRO A 391 20.69 5.26 -36.92
N ALA A 392 19.81 4.91 -37.87
CA ALA A 392 19.91 4.01 -39.04
C ALA A 392 20.38 2.58 -38.80
#